data_438741166a966c13f717eb243bd36837
#
_entry.id   438741166a966c13f717eb243bd36837
#
_cell.length_a   1.000
_cell.length_b   1.000
_cell.length_c   1.000
_cell.angle_alpha   90.00
_cell.angle_beta   90.00
_cell.angle_gamma   90.00
#
_symmetry.space_group_name_H-M   'P 1'
#
loop_
_entity.id
_entity.type
_entity.pdbx_description
1 polymer ?
#
loop_
_entity_poly.entity_id
_entity_poly.type
_entity_poly.pdbx_seq_one_letter_code
_entity_poly.pdbx_strand_id
1 'polypeptide(L)'
;MARKTRRTSPTPSQAGQNGVKAFTVTSGPGFSLMMEHIGYAVMTETPCVFIDVQRGGPSTGLPTLPAQADMMQVKWGSHGDYEIIALCPNSPQECFDLTIKAFNYSEQYRVPVFVMMDEVVGHMTEKVVIPAAEDIEIVPRRWTSKDKSTFQLFAPCGEEQIPEMAKAGDGYKVHVTGLTHNEKGYPDMTPVVQERMVKRLVTKIRDNAEKICITEEIDIEGADVVVVSYGITSRVAQRAIETARAEGLKVGSLRLITAWPFPEHVIRAIAPKVKGFVVAELNLGQMVREVERCAGGQCRVKLVGHAGGTVHKPEEILKAIQGVVR
;
A
#
# COMPACT_ATOMS: atom_id res chain seq x y z
N MET A 1 8.12 -26.05 14.81
CA MET A 1 8.51 -26.01 13.37
C MET A 1 9.07 -24.65 12.96
N ALA A 2 9.95 -24.05 13.73
CA ALA A 2 10.49 -22.69 13.52
C ALA A 2 11.95 -22.70 13.00
N ARG A 3 12.34 -23.67 12.20
CA ARG A 3 13.76 -23.89 11.84
C ARG A 3 14.13 -23.63 10.36
N LYS A 4 13.22 -23.12 9.52
CA LYS A 4 13.53 -22.90 8.09
C LYS A 4 13.73 -21.46 7.65
N THR A 5 13.60 -20.48 8.51
CA THR A 5 13.84 -19.05 8.16
C THR A 5 15.24 -18.54 8.51
N ARG A 6 16.12 -19.42 9.01
CA ARG A 6 17.54 -19.09 9.23
C ARG A 6 18.40 -19.43 8.01
N ARG A 7 18.03 -19.05 6.82
CA ARG A 7 19.02 -18.83 5.79
C ARG A 7 19.28 -17.33 5.74
N THR A 8 20.49 -16.96 6.00
CA THR A 8 21.08 -15.63 5.92
C THR A 8 21.12 -15.12 4.48
N SER A 9 20.01 -15.17 3.77
CA SER A 9 19.85 -14.28 2.61
C SER A 9 19.66 -12.87 3.18
N PRO A 10 20.35 -11.86 2.64
CA PRO A 10 20.14 -10.49 3.07
C PRO A 10 18.63 -10.18 3.03
N THR A 11 18.11 -9.57 4.08
CA THR A 11 16.73 -9.10 4.07
C THR A 11 16.56 -8.10 2.92
N PRO A 12 15.36 -7.91 2.34
CA PRO A 12 15.14 -6.90 1.31
C PRO A 12 15.67 -5.52 1.70
N SER A 13 15.57 -5.14 2.97
CA SER A 13 16.13 -3.91 3.49
C SER A 13 17.67 -3.87 3.40
N GLN A 14 18.37 -4.94 3.73
CA GLN A 14 19.84 -5.00 3.61
C GLN A 14 20.30 -4.94 2.14
N ALA A 15 19.63 -5.69 1.25
CA ALA A 15 19.90 -5.64 -0.18
C ALA A 15 19.62 -4.23 -0.76
N GLY A 16 18.52 -3.62 -0.36
CA GLY A 16 18.15 -2.26 -0.75
C GLY A 16 19.19 -1.23 -0.34
N GLN A 17 19.75 -1.31 0.88
CA GLN A 17 20.84 -0.43 1.34
C GLN A 17 22.09 -0.55 0.48
N ASN A 18 22.39 -1.75 -0.02
CA ASN A 18 23.53 -2.02 -0.90
C ASN A 18 23.32 -1.62 -2.37
N GLY A 19 22.18 -1.01 -2.69
CA GLY A 19 21.91 -0.49 -4.03
C GLY A 19 21.24 -1.46 -4.99
N VAL A 20 20.80 -2.62 -4.50
CA VAL A 20 20.06 -3.60 -5.30
C VAL A 20 18.57 -3.34 -5.15
N LYS A 21 17.80 -3.43 -6.24
CA LYS A 21 16.34 -3.48 -6.17
C LYS A 21 15.96 -4.85 -5.60
N ALA A 22 15.40 -4.86 -4.40
CA ALA A 22 15.12 -6.08 -3.66
C ALA A 22 13.64 -6.18 -3.30
N PHE A 23 13.10 -7.40 -3.33
CA PHE A 23 11.75 -7.68 -2.89
C PHE A 23 11.69 -9.00 -2.11
N THR A 24 10.62 -9.19 -1.38
CA THR A 24 10.24 -10.45 -0.75
C THR A 24 8.76 -10.70 -0.94
N VAL A 25 8.39 -11.98 -0.98
CA VAL A 25 6.99 -12.41 -1.06
C VAL A 25 6.65 -13.20 0.20
N THR A 26 5.50 -12.92 0.77
CA THR A 26 5.03 -13.57 1.99
C THR A 26 3.51 -13.70 2.03
N SER A 27 2.98 -14.26 3.09
CA SER A 27 1.55 -14.42 3.36
C SER A 27 1.31 -14.65 4.86
N GLY A 28 0.27 -14.06 5.42
CA GLY A 28 -0.23 -14.34 6.77
C GLY A 28 0.85 -14.29 7.87
N PRO A 29 1.17 -15.43 8.56
CA PRO A 29 2.17 -15.42 9.64
C PRO A 29 3.55 -14.92 9.22
N GLY A 30 3.95 -15.15 7.95
CA GLY A 30 5.21 -14.63 7.42
C GLY A 30 5.23 -13.10 7.36
N PHE A 31 4.09 -12.48 7.02
CA PHE A 31 3.94 -11.04 7.04
C PHE A 31 4.06 -10.49 8.47
N SER A 32 3.38 -11.10 9.44
CA SER A 32 3.50 -10.74 10.86
C SER A 32 4.94 -10.76 11.36
N LEU A 33 5.74 -11.74 10.94
CA LEU A 33 7.15 -11.86 11.33
C LEU A 33 8.05 -10.79 10.70
N MET A 34 7.58 -10.05 9.69
CA MET A 34 8.35 -9.00 9.02
C MET A 34 8.12 -7.60 9.62
N MET A 35 7.20 -7.43 10.55
CA MET A 35 6.79 -6.10 11.03
C MET A 35 7.94 -5.29 11.60
N GLU A 36 8.85 -5.90 12.36
CA GLU A 36 10.04 -5.21 12.88
C GLU A 36 10.98 -4.76 11.73
N HIS A 37 11.20 -5.62 10.74
CA HIS A 37 12.05 -5.27 9.59
C HIS A 37 11.44 -4.18 8.71
N ILE A 38 10.12 -4.09 8.65
CA ILE A 38 9.40 -3.02 7.96
C ILE A 38 9.65 -1.70 8.68
N GLY A 39 9.49 -1.65 10.01
CA GLY A 39 9.82 -0.49 10.82
C GLY A 39 11.27 -0.05 10.65
N TYR A 40 12.20 -1.02 10.66
CA TYR A 40 13.62 -0.77 10.39
C TYR A 40 13.84 -0.19 8.98
N ALA A 41 13.17 -0.72 7.96
CA ALA A 41 13.29 -0.22 6.59
C ALA A 41 12.77 1.22 6.43
N VAL A 42 11.70 1.57 7.14
CA VAL A 42 11.19 2.96 7.21
C VAL A 42 12.21 3.86 7.87
N MET A 43 12.72 3.47 9.06
CA MET A 43 13.68 4.26 9.84
C MET A 43 14.97 4.54 9.08
N THR A 44 15.44 3.56 8.31
CA THR A 44 16.65 3.66 7.50
C THR A 44 16.40 4.18 6.09
N GLU A 45 15.16 4.54 5.78
CA GLU A 45 14.73 5.02 4.45
C GLU A 45 15.25 4.15 3.31
N THR A 46 15.06 2.84 3.47
CA THR A 46 15.59 1.85 2.55
C THR A 46 14.56 1.46 1.49
N PRO A 47 14.82 1.72 0.20
CA PRO A 47 13.97 1.28 -0.90
C PRO A 47 13.89 -0.25 -0.97
N CYS A 48 12.70 -0.81 -0.81
CA CYS A 48 12.44 -2.23 -0.97
C CYS A 48 10.96 -2.49 -1.21
N VAL A 49 10.63 -3.66 -1.78
CA VAL A 49 9.25 -4.07 -2.08
C VAL A 49 8.89 -5.30 -1.27
N PHE A 50 7.72 -5.27 -0.66
CA PHE A 50 7.10 -6.41 0.03
C PHE A 50 5.84 -6.79 -0.72
N ILE A 51 5.71 -8.06 -1.06
CA ILE A 51 4.51 -8.60 -1.70
C ILE A 51 3.83 -9.48 -0.65
N ASP A 52 2.61 -9.12 -0.26
CA ASP A 52 1.79 -9.92 0.63
C ASP A 52 0.63 -10.53 -0.15
N VAL A 53 0.56 -11.86 -0.13
CA VAL A 53 -0.56 -12.62 -0.70
C VAL A 53 -1.54 -12.86 0.44
N GLN A 54 -2.51 -11.96 0.59
CA GLN A 54 -3.47 -11.96 1.69
C GLN A 54 -4.35 -13.21 1.67
N ARG A 55 -4.41 -13.88 2.79
CA ARG A 55 -5.21 -15.10 2.98
C ARG A 55 -5.99 -15.06 4.28
N GLY A 56 -6.92 -16.01 4.46
CA GLY A 56 -7.70 -16.09 5.69
C GLY A 56 -6.83 -16.26 6.93
N GLY A 57 -7.01 -15.39 7.91
CA GLY A 57 -6.41 -15.40 9.24
C GLY A 57 -7.50 -15.46 10.32
N PRO A 58 -7.13 -15.32 11.62
CA PRO A 58 -5.79 -15.07 12.17
C PRO A 58 -4.89 -16.31 12.21
N SER A 59 -3.58 -16.11 12.49
CA SER A 59 -2.54 -17.13 12.59
C SER A 59 -2.41 -17.95 11.29
N THR A 60 -2.31 -19.27 11.35
CA THR A 60 -2.26 -20.13 10.16
C THR A 60 -3.50 -19.98 9.29
N GLY A 61 -4.66 -19.84 9.90
CA GLY A 61 -5.94 -19.53 9.25
C GLY A 61 -6.28 -20.49 8.12
N LEU A 62 -6.59 -19.91 6.97
CA LEU A 62 -6.96 -20.60 5.72
C LEU A 62 -5.83 -20.42 4.69
N PRO A 63 -4.85 -21.33 4.61
CA PRO A 63 -3.62 -21.13 3.83
C PRO A 63 -3.81 -20.91 2.33
N THR A 64 -4.92 -21.37 1.77
CA THR A 64 -5.23 -21.38 0.33
C THR A 64 -6.57 -20.73 0.01
N LEU A 65 -7.11 -19.93 0.92
CA LEU A 65 -8.39 -19.24 0.71
C LEU A 65 -8.25 -17.73 0.94
N PRO A 66 -8.94 -16.91 0.14
CA PRO A 66 -8.73 -15.47 0.09
C PRO A 66 -9.19 -14.75 1.34
N ALA A 67 -8.51 -13.65 1.61
CA ALA A 67 -8.95 -12.58 2.48
C ALA A 67 -8.32 -11.26 2.04
N GLN A 68 -8.79 -10.15 2.60
CA GLN A 68 -8.23 -8.82 2.48
C GLN A 68 -8.08 -8.23 3.88
N ALA A 69 -7.48 -9.02 4.80
CA ALA A 69 -7.49 -8.73 6.22
C ALA A 69 -6.16 -8.18 6.77
N ASP A 70 -5.15 -8.00 5.92
CA ASP A 70 -3.83 -7.49 6.29
C ASP A 70 -3.68 -5.98 5.99
N MET A 71 -4.78 -5.32 5.58
CA MET A 71 -4.79 -3.91 5.15
C MET A 71 -4.45 -2.92 6.27
N MET A 72 -4.92 -3.19 7.50
CA MET A 72 -4.53 -2.39 8.67
C MET A 72 -3.15 -2.82 9.20
N GLN A 73 -2.79 -4.09 9.06
CA GLN A 73 -1.49 -4.58 9.50
C GLN A 73 -0.35 -3.96 8.68
N VAL A 74 -0.50 -3.83 7.37
CA VAL A 74 0.54 -3.20 6.52
C VAL A 74 0.82 -1.77 6.95
N LYS A 75 -0.21 -1.05 7.39
CA LYS A 75 -0.09 0.35 7.83
C LYS A 75 0.37 0.49 9.27
N TRP A 76 -0.15 -0.34 10.18
CA TRP A 76 -0.02 -0.18 11.63
C TRP A 76 0.66 -1.35 12.33
N GLY A 77 1.22 -2.30 11.56
CA GLY A 77 1.78 -3.54 12.13
C GLY A 77 3.11 -3.35 12.85
N SER A 78 3.91 -2.36 12.48
CA SER A 78 5.07 -1.92 13.26
C SER A 78 4.64 -0.88 14.29
N HIS A 79 5.53 -0.47 15.18
CA HIS A 79 5.27 0.54 16.20
C HIS A 79 5.75 1.93 15.76
N GLY A 80 5.25 2.98 16.42
CA GLY A 80 5.59 4.38 16.15
C GLY A 80 4.81 4.99 14.99
N ASP A 81 5.17 6.22 14.65
CA ASP A 81 4.54 6.97 13.57
C ASP A 81 5.36 6.83 12.28
N TYR A 82 4.75 6.29 11.25
CA TYR A 82 5.36 6.13 9.94
C TYR A 82 4.32 6.08 8.82
N GLU A 83 4.78 6.28 7.59
CA GLU A 83 3.99 6.10 6.39
C GLU A 83 4.63 5.07 5.46
N ILE A 84 3.78 4.41 4.69
CA ILE A 84 4.16 3.44 3.65
C ILE A 84 3.33 3.67 2.39
N ILE A 85 3.69 2.97 1.31
CA ILE A 85 2.86 2.92 0.10
C ILE A 85 2.39 1.48 -0.09
N ALA A 86 1.09 1.28 -0.32
CA ALA A 86 0.53 -0.05 -0.54
C ALA A 86 -0.42 -0.04 -1.74
N LEU A 87 -0.17 -0.94 -2.69
CA LEU A 87 -0.88 -1.09 -3.96
C LEU A 87 -1.67 -2.40 -3.98
N CYS A 88 -2.89 -2.38 -4.50
CA CYS A 88 -3.83 -3.51 -4.52
C CYS A 88 -4.17 -3.93 -5.96
N PRO A 89 -3.47 -4.91 -6.54
CA PRO A 89 -3.81 -5.44 -7.86
C PRO A 89 -5.11 -6.24 -7.83
N ASN A 90 -5.84 -6.25 -8.95
CA ASN A 90 -7.05 -7.07 -9.14
C ASN A 90 -6.93 -8.10 -10.26
N SER A 91 -5.76 -8.23 -10.86
CA SER A 91 -5.50 -9.14 -11.98
C SER A 91 -4.02 -9.53 -12.06
N PRO A 92 -3.66 -10.65 -12.74
CA PRO A 92 -2.28 -10.99 -13.04
C PRO A 92 -1.51 -9.90 -13.80
N GLN A 93 -2.17 -9.17 -14.72
CA GLN A 93 -1.55 -8.03 -15.39
C GLN A 93 -1.16 -6.95 -14.38
N GLU A 94 -2.06 -6.59 -13.48
CA GLU A 94 -1.74 -5.59 -12.46
C GLU A 94 -0.72 -6.09 -11.42
N CYS A 95 -0.66 -7.39 -11.14
CA CYS A 95 0.43 -7.92 -10.32
C CYS A 95 1.80 -7.61 -10.95
N PHE A 96 1.91 -7.71 -12.27
CA PHE A 96 3.12 -7.33 -12.99
C PHE A 96 3.34 -5.80 -12.97
N ASP A 97 2.36 -5.03 -13.42
CA ASP A 97 2.49 -3.58 -13.60
C ASP A 97 2.70 -2.84 -12.27
N LEU A 98 1.92 -3.20 -11.24
CA LEU A 98 2.02 -2.57 -9.92
C LEU A 98 3.28 -3.01 -9.16
N THR A 99 3.85 -4.17 -9.46
CA THR A 99 5.17 -4.54 -8.90
C THR A 99 6.27 -3.65 -9.45
N ILE A 100 6.28 -3.35 -10.76
CA ILE A 100 7.20 -2.38 -11.35
C ILE A 100 7.00 -1.00 -10.70
N LYS A 101 5.75 -0.57 -10.59
CA LYS A 101 5.40 0.71 -9.95
C LYS A 101 5.83 0.77 -8.48
N ALA A 102 5.69 -0.34 -7.75
CA ALA A 102 6.16 -0.45 -6.37
C ALA A 102 7.68 -0.24 -6.26
N PHE A 103 8.47 -0.82 -7.17
CA PHE A 103 9.90 -0.55 -7.25
C PHE A 103 10.17 0.93 -7.52
N ASN A 104 9.47 1.53 -8.47
CA ASN A 104 9.65 2.94 -8.81
C ASN A 104 9.31 3.85 -7.62
N TYR A 105 8.19 3.63 -6.96
CA TYR A 105 7.83 4.38 -5.75
C TYR A 105 8.83 4.18 -4.61
N SER A 106 9.33 2.95 -4.41
CA SER A 106 10.31 2.70 -3.36
C SER A 106 11.61 3.49 -3.57
N GLU A 107 12.07 3.60 -4.80
CA GLU A 107 13.25 4.41 -5.17
C GLU A 107 12.97 5.91 -5.09
N GLN A 108 11.81 6.34 -5.58
CA GLN A 108 11.42 7.75 -5.62
C GLN A 108 11.27 8.33 -4.21
N TYR A 109 10.61 7.61 -3.30
CA TYR A 109 10.27 8.10 -1.97
C TYR A 109 11.17 7.55 -0.86
N ARG A 110 12.14 6.68 -1.16
CA ARG A 110 12.99 6.00 -0.17
C ARG A 110 12.15 5.44 0.99
N VAL A 111 11.23 4.55 0.67
CA VAL A 111 10.28 3.94 1.61
C VAL A 111 10.01 2.50 1.20
N PRO A 112 9.72 1.59 2.13
CA PRO A 112 9.18 0.29 1.76
C PRO A 112 7.81 0.44 1.09
N VAL A 113 7.60 -0.27 -0.04
CA VAL A 113 6.35 -0.28 -0.79
C VAL A 113 5.79 -1.69 -0.83
N PHE A 114 4.48 -1.79 -0.72
CA PHE A 114 3.78 -3.06 -0.61
C PHE A 114 2.90 -3.31 -1.83
N VAL A 115 2.86 -4.57 -2.27
CA VAL A 115 1.85 -5.08 -3.21
C VAL A 115 0.97 -6.05 -2.44
N MET A 116 -0.25 -5.60 -2.15
CA MET A 116 -1.24 -6.29 -1.32
C MET A 116 -2.21 -7.03 -2.23
N MET A 117 -1.81 -8.17 -2.78
CA MET A 117 -2.71 -9.01 -3.57
C MET A 117 -3.48 -9.96 -2.65
N ASP A 118 -4.71 -10.28 -3.01
CA ASP A 118 -5.42 -11.37 -2.36
C ASP A 118 -5.07 -12.72 -3.01
N GLU A 119 -5.36 -13.79 -2.31
CA GLU A 119 -5.00 -15.15 -2.73
C GLU A 119 -5.60 -15.54 -4.08
N VAL A 120 -6.83 -15.10 -4.38
CA VAL A 120 -7.48 -15.38 -5.68
C VAL A 120 -6.70 -14.73 -6.81
N VAL A 121 -6.31 -13.47 -6.67
CA VAL A 121 -5.49 -12.76 -7.67
C VAL A 121 -4.12 -13.42 -7.80
N GLY A 122 -3.55 -13.89 -6.69
CA GLY A 122 -2.25 -14.58 -6.69
C GLY A 122 -2.26 -15.96 -7.37
N HIS A 123 -3.41 -16.66 -7.38
CA HIS A 123 -3.58 -17.95 -8.06
C HIS A 123 -4.25 -17.88 -9.43
N MET A 124 -4.77 -16.71 -9.79
CA MET A 124 -5.48 -16.50 -11.05
C MET A 124 -4.55 -16.70 -12.26
N THR A 125 -5.07 -17.31 -13.31
CA THR A 125 -4.37 -17.46 -14.58
C THR A 125 -5.09 -16.67 -15.66
N GLU A 126 -4.46 -15.62 -16.15
CA GLU A 126 -4.94 -14.78 -17.25
C GLU A 126 -3.78 -14.46 -18.21
N LYS A 127 -4.12 -13.94 -19.38
CA LYS A 127 -3.13 -13.44 -20.31
C LYS A 127 -2.46 -12.20 -19.73
N VAL A 128 -1.13 -12.20 -19.67
CA VAL A 128 -0.31 -11.04 -19.28
C VAL A 128 0.46 -10.56 -20.50
N VAL A 129 0.38 -9.26 -20.77
CA VAL A 129 1.16 -8.60 -21.80
C VAL A 129 2.40 -8.00 -21.15
N ILE A 130 3.57 -8.54 -21.48
CA ILE A 130 4.86 -8.01 -21.00
C ILE A 130 5.36 -7.04 -22.08
N PRO A 131 5.48 -5.75 -21.79
CA PRO A 131 5.99 -4.77 -22.73
C PRO A 131 7.48 -5.02 -23.04
N ALA A 132 8.00 -4.40 -24.11
CA ALA A 132 9.43 -4.41 -24.37
C ALA A 132 10.19 -3.72 -23.22
N ALA A 133 11.42 -4.11 -22.97
CA ALA A 133 12.18 -3.59 -21.83
C ALA A 133 12.37 -2.07 -21.88
N GLU A 134 12.48 -1.52 -23.07
CA GLU A 134 12.60 -0.08 -23.36
C GLU A 134 11.31 0.70 -23.05
N ASP A 135 10.15 0.04 -23.05
CA ASP A 135 8.85 0.66 -22.74
C ASP A 135 8.54 0.62 -21.25
N ILE A 136 9.35 -0.07 -20.45
CA ILE A 136 9.19 -0.14 -19.00
C ILE A 136 9.85 1.07 -18.35
N GLU A 137 9.03 1.93 -17.75
CA GLU A 137 9.56 3.06 -16.98
C GLU A 137 10.27 2.56 -15.72
N ILE A 138 11.56 2.85 -15.61
CA ILE A 138 12.39 2.52 -14.44
C ILE A 138 12.92 3.79 -13.81
N VAL A 139 12.43 4.11 -12.62
CA VAL A 139 12.98 5.22 -11.83
C VAL A 139 14.33 4.81 -11.25
N PRO A 140 15.40 5.56 -11.58
CA PRO A 140 16.72 5.28 -11.04
C PRO A 140 16.81 5.73 -9.58
N ARG A 141 17.66 5.06 -8.81
CA ARG A 141 17.98 5.50 -7.44
C ARG A 141 18.70 6.85 -7.49
N ARG A 142 18.36 7.73 -6.58
CA ARG A 142 19.04 9.04 -6.43
C ARG A 142 20.40 8.84 -5.76
N TRP A 143 21.42 8.55 -6.57
CA TRP A 143 22.80 8.44 -6.09
C TRP A 143 23.38 9.82 -5.87
N THR A 144 24.11 9.99 -4.76
CA THR A 144 24.80 11.25 -4.49
C THR A 144 26.02 11.43 -5.37
N SER A 145 26.25 12.68 -5.79
CA SER A 145 27.49 13.15 -6.40
C SER A 145 28.28 14.07 -5.46
N LYS A 146 27.81 14.26 -4.20
CA LYS A 146 28.46 15.14 -3.23
C LYS A 146 29.81 14.61 -2.80
N ASP A 147 30.69 15.51 -2.38
CA ASP A 147 31.98 15.13 -1.82
C ASP A 147 31.81 14.19 -0.60
N LYS A 148 32.67 13.19 -0.51
CA LYS A 148 32.61 12.13 0.50
C LYS A 148 32.79 12.65 1.93
N SER A 149 33.51 13.77 2.09
CA SER A 149 33.74 14.38 3.40
C SER A 149 32.54 15.17 3.93
N THR A 150 31.65 15.64 3.02
CA THR A 150 30.49 16.47 3.36
C THR A 150 29.16 15.73 3.23
N PHE A 151 29.15 14.57 2.60
CA PHE A 151 27.93 13.81 2.37
C PHE A 151 27.27 13.34 3.67
N GLN A 152 25.96 13.46 3.73
CA GLN A 152 25.13 13.02 4.85
C GLN A 152 23.97 12.19 4.31
N LEU A 153 23.91 10.91 4.70
CA LEU A 153 23.01 9.91 4.14
C LEU A 153 21.52 10.22 4.32
N PHE A 154 21.18 10.92 5.40
CA PHE A 154 19.78 11.24 5.77
C PHE A 154 19.47 12.74 5.70
N ALA A 155 20.37 13.54 5.12
CA ALA A 155 20.11 14.96 4.91
C ALA A 155 19.00 15.14 3.85
N PRO A 156 17.89 15.81 4.20
CA PRO A 156 16.81 16.04 3.24
C PRO A 156 17.28 16.85 2.04
N CYS A 157 16.76 16.52 0.87
CA CYS A 157 17.12 17.16 -0.40
C CYS A 157 15.85 17.51 -1.19
N GLY A 158 15.83 18.72 -1.77
CA GLY A 158 14.71 19.23 -2.54
C GLY A 158 13.44 19.50 -1.71
N GLU A 159 12.37 19.90 -2.40
CA GLU A 159 11.08 20.20 -1.79
C GLU A 159 10.44 18.93 -1.17
N GLU A 160 10.66 17.79 -1.79
CA GLU A 160 10.12 16.49 -1.35
C GLU A 160 10.81 15.94 -0.09
N GLN A 161 11.89 16.58 0.39
CA GLN A 161 12.62 16.18 1.59
C GLN A 161 13.21 14.75 1.53
N ILE A 162 13.52 14.24 0.34
CA ILE A 162 14.02 12.87 0.12
C ILE A 162 15.54 12.90 -0.01
N PRO A 163 16.29 12.26 0.92
CA PRO A 163 17.73 12.24 0.88
C PRO A 163 18.31 11.48 -0.32
N GLU A 164 19.52 11.83 -0.76
CA GLU A 164 20.28 11.03 -1.70
C GLU A 164 20.90 9.80 -1.03
N MET A 165 21.26 8.78 -1.80
CA MET A 165 21.93 7.58 -1.30
C MET A 165 23.38 7.50 -1.77
N ALA A 166 24.23 6.92 -0.93
CA ALA A 166 25.58 6.54 -1.31
C ALA A 166 25.60 5.10 -1.80
N LYS A 167 26.33 4.82 -2.87
CA LYS A 167 26.55 3.48 -3.36
C LYS A 167 27.64 2.78 -2.55
N ALA A 168 27.35 1.56 -2.10
CA ALA A 168 28.34 0.74 -1.43
C ALA A 168 29.54 0.46 -2.36
N GLY A 169 30.74 0.63 -1.84
CA GLY A 169 31.97 0.46 -2.63
C GLY A 169 32.54 1.76 -3.21
N ASP A 170 31.78 2.84 -3.31
CA ASP A 170 32.25 4.11 -3.86
C ASP A 170 33.09 4.93 -2.86
N GLY A 171 33.40 4.37 -1.68
CA GLY A 171 34.26 4.96 -0.68
C GLY A 171 33.60 5.97 0.25
N TYR A 172 32.26 6.06 0.26
CA TYR A 172 31.52 6.81 1.27
C TYR A 172 31.56 6.08 2.61
N LYS A 173 31.79 6.84 3.70
CA LYS A 173 31.70 6.34 5.07
C LYS A 173 30.33 6.71 5.62
N VAL A 174 29.41 5.75 5.60
CA VAL A 174 28.03 5.94 6.08
C VAL A 174 27.78 5.07 7.31
N HIS A 175 26.96 5.57 8.21
CA HIS A 175 26.45 4.83 9.36
C HIS A 175 24.94 4.66 9.21
N VAL A 176 24.42 3.46 9.45
CA VAL A 176 23.00 3.12 9.36
C VAL A 176 22.59 2.44 10.65
N THR A 177 21.52 2.92 11.26
CA THR A 177 20.97 2.37 12.50
C THR A 177 19.45 2.50 12.53
N GLY A 178 18.78 1.59 13.23
CA GLY A 178 17.36 1.70 13.57
C GLY A 178 17.08 2.65 14.73
N LEU A 179 18.11 3.16 15.42
CA LEU A 179 17.93 4.18 16.45
C LEU A 179 17.56 5.53 15.81
N THR A 180 16.96 6.41 16.58
CA THR A 180 16.84 7.82 16.21
C THR A 180 18.24 8.38 15.93
N HIS A 181 18.41 9.02 14.78
CA HIS A 181 19.71 9.42 14.28
C HIS A 181 19.68 10.80 13.61
N ASN A 182 20.84 11.41 13.52
CA ASN A 182 21.04 12.65 12.81
C ASN A 182 21.22 12.42 11.28
N GLU A 183 21.45 13.48 10.54
CA GLU A 183 21.59 13.46 9.08
C GLU A 183 22.80 12.63 8.60
N LYS A 184 23.81 12.42 9.46
CA LYS A 184 24.95 11.54 9.17
C LYS A 184 24.66 10.07 9.44
N GLY A 185 23.53 9.76 10.09
CA GLY A 185 23.13 8.41 10.47
C GLY A 185 23.63 7.96 11.85
N TYR A 186 24.34 8.83 12.59
CA TYR A 186 24.75 8.49 13.95
C TYR A 186 23.62 8.68 14.95
N PRO A 187 23.53 7.82 15.98
CA PRO A 187 22.51 7.93 17.01
C PRO A 187 22.49 9.32 17.65
N ASP A 188 21.31 9.93 17.68
CA ASP A 188 21.03 11.17 18.39
C ASP A 188 19.60 11.08 18.92
N MET A 189 19.47 10.59 20.15
CA MET A 189 18.19 10.27 20.79
C MET A 189 17.59 11.46 21.56
N THR A 190 17.90 12.68 21.11
CA THR A 190 17.29 13.88 21.69
C THR A 190 15.83 14.03 21.20
N PRO A 191 14.92 14.57 22.04
CA PRO A 191 13.52 14.80 21.63
C PRO A 191 13.39 15.65 20.35
N VAL A 192 14.29 16.62 20.17
CA VAL A 192 14.27 17.51 19.00
C VAL A 192 14.59 16.76 17.70
N VAL A 193 15.59 15.88 17.73
CA VAL A 193 15.98 15.07 16.56
C VAL A 193 14.90 14.04 16.26
N GLN A 194 14.37 13.37 17.29
CA GLN A 194 13.25 12.42 17.14
C GLN A 194 12.05 13.06 16.45
N GLU A 195 11.59 14.19 16.96
CA GLU A 195 10.40 14.87 16.40
C GLU A 195 10.64 15.31 14.95
N ARG A 196 11.79 15.94 14.67
CA ARG A 196 12.14 16.39 13.32
C ARG A 196 12.20 15.23 12.32
N MET A 197 12.86 14.14 12.70
CA MET A 197 13.05 12.97 11.86
C MET A 197 11.71 12.28 11.58
N VAL A 198 10.90 11.98 12.60
CA VAL A 198 9.61 11.31 12.43
C VAL A 198 8.63 12.17 11.62
N LYS A 199 8.55 13.48 11.90
CA LYS A 199 7.76 14.40 11.07
C LYS A 199 8.17 14.31 9.61
N ARG A 200 9.45 14.34 9.29
CA ARG A 200 9.93 14.23 7.91
C ARG A 200 9.57 12.88 7.28
N LEU A 201 9.76 11.76 7.98
CA LEU A 201 9.39 10.42 7.50
C LEU A 201 7.91 10.31 7.16
N VAL A 202 7.06 10.98 7.93
CA VAL A 202 5.61 11.00 7.71
C VAL A 202 5.23 11.97 6.59
N THR A 203 5.70 13.21 6.64
CA THR A 203 5.27 14.27 5.71
C THR A 203 5.75 13.99 4.29
N LYS A 204 6.93 13.40 4.08
CA LYS A 204 7.41 13.05 2.73
C LYS A 204 6.44 12.15 1.94
N ILE A 205 5.57 11.40 2.62
CA ILE A 205 4.54 10.59 1.97
C ILE A 205 3.19 11.32 1.98
N ARG A 206 2.78 11.90 3.12
CA ARG A 206 1.48 12.58 3.23
C ARG A 206 1.36 13.77 2.28
N ASP A 207 2.39 14.59 2.19
CA ASP A 207 2.39 15.78 1.33
C ASP A 207 2.43 15.41 -0.17
N ASN A 208 2.81 14.18 -0.50
CA ASN A 208 2.78 13.64 -1.84
C ASN A 208 1.63 12.65 -2.08
N ALA A 209 0.67 12.54 -1.16
CA ALA A 209 -0.40 11.55 -1.24
C ALA A 209 -1.20 11.65 -2.55
N GLU A 210 -1.54 12.85 -3.01
CA GLU A 210 -2.27 13.05 -4.28
C GLU A 210 -1.50 12.56 -5.51
N LYS A 211 -0.15 12.61 -5.49
CA LYS A 211 0.71 12.10 -6.57
C LYS A 211 0.89 10.59 -6.50
N ILE A 212 0.77 10.01 -5.29
CA ILE A 212 0.98 8.59 -5.03
C ILE A 212 -0.32 7.81 -5.21
N CYS A 213 -1.45 8.38 -4.78
CA CYS A 213 -2.74 7.72 -4.82
C CYS A 213 -3.22 7.50 -6.25
N ILE A 214 -3.53 6.25 -6.54
CA ILE A 214 -4.13 5.82 -7.79
C ILE A 214 -5.50 5.25 -7.45
N THR A 215 -6.53 5.81 -8.07
CA THR A 215 -7.91 5.30 -8.01
C THR A 215 -8.44 5.11 -9.42
N GLU A 216 -9.41 4.23 -9.55
CA GLU A 216 -10.20 4.11 -10.77
C GLU A 216 -11.64 4.53 -10.44
N GLU A 217 -12.09 5.56 -11.11
CA GLU A 217 -13.38 6.20 -10.88
C GLU A 217 -14.26 6.02 -12.12
N ILE A 218 -15.42 5.40 -11.96
CA ILE A 218 -16.35 5.14 -13.06
C ILE A 218 -17.74 5.63 -12.66
N ASP A 219 -18.32 6.55 -13.45
CA ASP A 219 -19.66 7.10 -13.29
C ASP A 219 -19.94 7.66 -11.87
N ILE A 220 -18.95 8.36 -11.30
CA ILE A 220 -19.08 8.99 -9.98
C ILE A 220 -20.01 10.20 -10.04
N GLU A 221 -19.93 11.00 -11.12
CA GLU A 221 -20.73 12.21 -11.26
C GLU A 221 -22.23 11.87 -11.39
N GLY A 222 -23.03 12.45 -10.49
CA GLY A 222 -24.47 12.19 -10.44
C GLY A 222 -24.88 10.82 -9.88
N ALA A 223 -23.95 10.05 -9.31
CA ALA A 223 -24.28 8.81 -8.64
C ALA A 223 -25.00 9.07 -7.31
N ASP A 224 -26.00 8.27 -7.00
CA ASP A 224 -26.66 8.22 -5.68
C ASP A 224 -25.80 7.42 -4.67
N VAL A 225 -25.18 6.35 -5.15
CA VAL A 225 -24.34 5.45 -4.36
C VAL A 225 -23.03 5.19 -5.07
N VAL A 226 -21.92 5.16 -4.32
CA VAL A 226 -20.63 4.75 -4.86
C VAL A 226 -20.16 3.49 -4.15
N VAL A 227 -19.80 2.47 -4.95
CA VAL A 227 -19.22 1.23 -4.44
C VAL A 227 -17.72 1.39 -4.37
N VAL A 228 -17.16 1.25 -3.17
CA VAL A 228 -15.71 1.27 -2.92
C VAL A 228 -15.21 -0.16 -2.79
N SER A 229 -14.16 -0.51 -3.53
CA SER A 229 -13.60 -1.86 -3.55
C SER A 229 -12.12 -1.88 -3.93
N TYR A 230 -11.44 -3.01 -3.71
CA TYR A 230 -10.04 -3.23 -4.09
C TYR A 230 -9.79 -4.73 -4.31
N GLY A 231 -8.66 -5.08 -4.94
CA GLY A 231 -8.31 -6.47 -5.23
C GLY A 231 -9.41 -7.21 -6.00
N ILE A 232 -9.57 -8.50 -5.75
CA ILE A 232 -10.57 -9.33 -6.42
C ILE A 232 -12.00 -8.83 -6.20
N THR A 233 -12.27 -8.19 -5.05
CA THR A 233 -13.61 -7.68 -4.73
C THR A 233 -14.09 -6.65 -5.74
N SER A 234 -13.18 -5.89 -6.36
CA SER A 234 -13.53 -4.91 -7.40
C SER A 234 -14.14 -5.58 -8.65
N ARG A 235 -13.68 -6.75 -9.01
CA ARG A 235 -14.21 -7.52 -10.16
C ARG A 235 -15.62 -8.06 -9.87
N VAL A 236 -15.85 -8.49 -8.63
CA VAL A 236 -17.19 -8.94 -8.20
C VAL A 236 -18.16 -7.75 -8.12
N ALA A 237 -17.69 -6.62 -7.58
CA ALA A 237 -18.48 -5.40 -7.45
C ALA A 237 -18.93 -4.86 -8.80
N GLN A 238 -18.11 -4.97 -9.85
CA GLN A 238 -18.48 -4.55 -11.19
C GLN A 238 -19.79 -5.19 -11.66
N ARG A 239 -19.94 -6.51 -11.46
CA ARG A 239 -21.17 -7.22 -11.85
C ARG A 239 -22.40 -6.74 -11.07
N ALA A 240 -22.25 -6.47 -9.77
CA ALA A 240 -23.33 -5.92 -8.96
C ALA A 240 -23.74 -4.51 -9.41
N ILE A 241 -22.75 -3.66 -9.74
CA ILE A 241 -22.97 -2.30 -10.25
C ILE A 241 -23.71 -2.33 -11.60
N GLU A 242 -23.29 -3.18 -12.52
CA GLU A 242 -23.95 -3.36 -13.83
C GLU A 242 -25.43 -3.76 -13.65
N THR A 243 -25.71 -4.69 -12.74
CA THR A 243 -27.08 -5.12 -12.43
C THR A 243 -27.90 -3.98 -11.81
N ALA A 244 -27.33 -3.25 -10.85
CA ALA A 244 -27.99 -2.11 -10.22
C ALA A 244 -28.34 -1.00 -11.25
N ARG A 245 -27.41 -0.72 -12.17
CA ARG A 245 -27.66 0.24 -13.27
C ARG A 245 -28.75 -0.23 -14.23
N ALA A 246 -28.80 -1.52 -14.54
CA ALA A 246 -29.87 -2.09 -15.35
C ALA A 246 -31.25 -2.00 -14.66
N GLU A 247 -31.28 -1.95 -13.33
CA GLU A 247 -32.48 -1.67 -12.52
C GLU A 247 -32.81 -0.16 -12.41
N GLY A 248 -32.04 0.71 -13.06
CA GLY A 248 -32.26 2.16 -13.07
C GLY A 248 -31.63 2.91 -11.89
N LEU A 249 -30.79 2.27 -11.08
CA LEU A 249 -30.07 2.92 -9.99
C LEU A 249 -28.84 3.67 -10.50
N LYS A 250 -28.57 4.86 -9.95
CA LYS A 250 -27.39 5.68 -10.27
C LYS A 250 -26.24 5.26 -9.36
N VAL A 251 -25.39 4.38 -9.85
CA VAL A 251 -24.30 3.79 -9.07
C VAL A 251 -22.95 4.08 -9.71
N GLY A 252 -22.06 4.71 -8.96
CA GLY A 252 -20.66 4.87 -9.30
C GLY A 252 -19.76 3.77 -8.73
N SER A 253 -18.56 3.64 -9.27
CA SER A 253 -17.52 2.75 -8.80
C SER A 253 -16.27 3.54 -8.44
N LEU A 254 -15.72 3.28 -7.26
CA LEU A 254 -14.42 3.76 -6.83
C LEU A 254 -13.55 2.57 -6.44
N ARG A 255 -12.55 2.26 -7.26
CA ARG A 255 -11.57 1.23 -6.94
C ARG A 255 -10.31 1.84 -6.36
N LEU A 256 -9.87 1.33 -5.22
CA LEU A 256 -8.62 1.69 -4.59
C LEU A 256 -7.49 0.84 -5.19
N ILE A 257 -6.66 1.42 -6.05
CA ILE A 257 -5.42 0.81 -6.53
C ILE A 257 -4.31 1.09 -5.52
N THR A 258 -4.24 2.31 -5.00
CA THR A 258 -3.46 2.63 -3.81
C THR A 258 -4.36 2.59 -2.58
N ALA A 259 -4.04 1.72 -1.64
CA ALA A 259 -4.73 1.66 -0.34
C ALA A 259 -4.06 2.56 0.71
N TRP A 260 -2.74 2.67 0.64
CA TRP A 260 -1.95 3.56 1.51
C TRP A 260 -0.90 4.32 0.69
N PRO A 261 -0.71 5.64 0.88
CA PRO A 261 -1.58 6.50 1.68
C PRO A 261 -3.03 6.40 1.21
N PHE A 262 -3.99 6.54 2.14
CA PHE A 262 -5.41 6.45 1.77
C PHE A 262 -5.83 7.67 0.94
N PRO A 263 -6.61 7.52 -0.14
CA PRO A 263 -7.02 8.63 -1.01
C PRO A 263 -8.13 9.47 -0.39
N GLU A 264 -7.82 10.14 0.73
CA GLU A 264 -8.77 10.92 1.52
C GLU A 264 -9.45 12.02 0.69
N HIS A 265 -8.70 12.68 -0.17
CA HIS A 265 -9.19 13.77 -1.02
C HIS A 265 -10.33 13.29 -1.93
N VAL A 266 -10.24 12.08 -2.48
CA VAL A 266 -11.27 11.49 -3.35
C VAL A 266 -12.56 11.23 -2.55
N ILE A 267 -12.46 10.54 -1.40
CA ILE A 267 -13.63 10.25 -0.57
C ILE A 267 -14.29 11.55 -0.09
N ARG A 268 -13.50 12.53 0.38
CA ARG A 268 -14.00 13.82 0.85
C ARG A 268 -14.71 14.61 -0.25
N ALA A 269 -14.24 14.50 -1.51
CA ALA A 269 -14.86 15.18 -2.65
C ALA A 269 -16.19 14.53 -3.07
N ILE A 270 -16.33 13.21 -2.89
CA ILE A 270 -17.52 12.43 -3.26
C ILE A 270 -18.59 12.48 -2.18
N ALA A 271 -18.22 12.36 -0.90
CA ALA A 271 -19.15 12.21 0.22
C ALA A 271 -20.33 13.20 0.26
N PRO A 272 -20.15 14.51 0.02
CA PRO A 272 -21.25 15.46 0.05
C PRO A 272 -22.22 15.36 -1.15
N LYS A 273 -21.87 14.56 -2.17
CA LYS A 273 -22.62 14.47 -3.44
C LYS A 273 -23.45 13.20 -3.57
N VAL A 274 -23.27 12.24 -2.65
CA VAL A 274 -23.90 10.92 -2.73
C VAL A 274 -24.75 10.63 -1.50
N LYS A 275 -25.72 9.72 -1.60
CA LYS A 275 -26.49 9.22 -0.46
C LYS A 275 -25.63 8.31 0.42
N GLY A 276 -24.65 7.63 -0.17
CA GLY A 276 -23.71 6.83 0.59
C GLY A 276 -22.71 6.03 -0.23
N PHE A 277 -21.79 5.42 0.54
CA PHE A 277 -20.83 4.44 0.05
C PHE A 277 -21.27 3.02 0.44
N VAL A 278 -21.01 2.08 -0.46
CA VAL A 278 -21.01 0.64 -0.17
C VAL A 278 -19.57 0.17 -0.27
N VAL A 279 -18.99 -0.29 0.83
CA VAL A 279 -17.60 -0.75 0.87
C VAL A 279 -17.60 -2.27 0.90
N ALA A 280 -17.04 -2.89 -0.14
CA ALA A 280 -16.97 -4.33 -0.27
C ALA A 280 -15.53 -4.81 -0.02
N GLU A 281 -15.34 -5.67 1.01
CA GLU A 281 -14.03 -6.19 1.39
C GLU A 281 -14.10 -7.58 2.03
N LEU A 282 -13.09 -8.41 1.79
CA LEU A 282 -12.99 -9.77 2.34
C LEU A 282 -12.39 -9.76 3.76
N ASN A 283 -13.04 -9.01 4.63
CA ASN A 283 -12.76 -8.89 6.07
C ASN A 283 -14.00 -8.34 6.80
N LEU A 284 -13.91 -8.14 8.09
CA LEU A 284 -15.02 -7.65 8.92
C LEU A 284 -14.98 -6.12 9.13
N GLY A 285 -14.39 -5.38 8.21
CA GLY A 285 -14.32 -3.93 8.19
C GLY A 285 -12.94 -3.40 8.58
N GLN A 286 -12.10 -3.16 7.59
CA GLN A 286 -10.81 -2.50 7.74
C GLN A 286 -10.80 -1.18 6.96
N MET A 287 -10.84 -1.22 5.63
CA MET A 287 -10.81 0.00 4.81
C MET A 287 -12.11 0.80 4.90
N VAL A 288 -13.24 0.18 5.24
CA VAL A 288 -14.51 0.89 5.50
C VAL A 288 -14.34 1.97 6.57
N ARG A 289 -13.49 1.75 7.58
CA ARG A 289 -13.22 2.72 8.64
C ARG A 289 -12.57 3.99 8.12
N GLU A 290 -11.69 3.87 7.13
CA GLU A 290 -11.08 5.01 6.47
C GLU A 290 -12.09 5.76 5.59
N VAL A 291 -12.99 5.03 4.92
CA VAL A 291 -14.11 5.65 4.18
C VAL A 291 -15.03 6.40 5.14
N GLU A 292 -15.42 5.79 6.27
CA GLU A 292 -16.24 6.44 7.31
C GLU A 292 -15.56 7.70 7.87
N ARG A 293 -14.28 7.60 8.22
CA ARG A 293 -13.48 8.74 8.72
C ARG A 293 -13.46 9.90 7.73
N CYS A 294 -13.26 9.60 6.45
CA CYS A 294 -13.18 10.62 5.40
C CYS A 294 -14.56 11.17 5.00
N ALA A 295 -15.59 10.33 5.01
CA ALA A 295 -16.97 10.76 4.76
C ALA A 295 -17.48 11.72 5.84
N GLY A 296 -16.94 11.63 7.09
CA GLY A 296 -17.21 12.60 8.15
C GLY A 296 -18.69 12.75 8.51
N GLY A 297 -19.49 11.70 8.33
CA GLY A 297 -20.94 11.72 8.59
C GLY A 297 -21.79 12.42 7.52
N GLN A 298 -21.20 12.86 6.41
CA GLN A 298 -21.92 13.57 5.35
C GLN A 298 -22.85 12.66 4.53
N CYS A 299 -22.58 11.36 4.51
CA CYS A 299 -23.41 10.35 3.86
C CYS A 299 -23.34 9.01 4.60
N ARG A 300 -24.18 8.06 4.22
CA ARG A 300 -24.17 6.72 4.80
C ARG A 300 -22.95 5.94 4.31
N VAL A 301 -22.38 5.09 5.17
CA VAL A 301 -21.35 4.12 4.77
C VAL A 301 -21.81 2.72 5.18
N LYS A 302 -21.85 1.80 4.23
CA LYS A 302 -22.34 0.44 4.43
C LYS A 302 -21.25 -0.56 4.08
N LEU A 303 -20.82 -1.36 5.05
CA LEU A 303 -19.93 -2.50 4.82
C LEU A 303 -20.69 -3.68 4.20
N VAL A 304 -20.10 -4.28 3.18
CA VAL A 304 -20.38 -5.65 2.71
C VAL A 304 -19.09 -6.42 2.93
N GLY A 305 -19.00 -7.13 4.05
CA GLY A 305 -17.78 -7.80 4.47
C GLY A 305 -18.06 -9.19 5.04
N HIS A 306 -17.11 -10.09 4.85
CA HIS A 306 -17.09 -11.39 5.50
C HIS A 306 -15.65 -11.93 5.60
N ALA A 307 -15.45 -12.93 6.46
CA ALA A 307 -14.16 -13.57 6.70
C ALA A 307 -14.17 -15.07 6.35
N GLY A 308 -15.06 -15.47 5.44
CA GLY A 308 -15.32 -16.88 5.15
C GLY A 308 -14.35 -17.56 4.18
N GLY A 309 -13.32 -16.87 3.69
CA GLY A 309 -12.35 -17.43 2.75
C GLY A 309 -12.94 -17.69 1.35
N THR A 310 -13.95 -16.90 0.95
CA THR A 310 -14.56 -16.94 -0.38
C THR A 310 -14.69 -15.53 -0.93
N VAL A 311 -14.90 -15.39 -2.23
CA VAL A 311 -15.26 -14.10 -2.81
C VAL A 311 -16.73 -13.78 -2.56
N HIS A 312 -17.10 -12.50 -2.57
CA HIS A 312 -18.50 -12.07 -2.47
C HIS A 312 -19.35 -12.63 -3.61
N LYS A 313 -20.65 -12.76 -3.34
CA LYS A 313 -21.65 -12.90 -4.40
C LYS A 313 -22.11 -11.52 -4.85
N PRO A 314 -22.27 -11.27 -6.16
CA PRO A 314 -22.74 -9.96 -6.65
C PRO A 314 -24.05 -9.50 -6.01
N GLU A 315 -24.96 -10.45 -5.68
CA GLU A 315 -26.26 -10.18 -5.06
C GLU A 315 -26.13 -9.56 -3.65
N GLU A 316 -25.07 -9.87 -2.91
CA GLU A 316 -24.82 -9.29 -1.57
C GLU A 316 -24.50 -7.80 -1.68
N ILE A 317 -23.67 -7.44 -2.66
CA ILE A 317 -23.30 -6.04 -2.94
C ILE A 317 -24.51 -5.29 -3.52
N LEU A 318 -25.26 -5.90 -4.45
CA LEU A 318 -26.48 -5.32 -5.01
C LEU A 318 -27.53 -5.00 -3.94
N LYS A 319 -27.75 -5.92 -3.01
CA LYS A 319 -28.67 -5.70 -1.87
C LYS A 319 -28.23 -4.53 -0.99
N ALA A 320 -26.92 -4.36 -0.78
CA ALA A 320 -26.40 -3.24 -0.03
C ALA A 320 -26.59 -1.90 -0.75
N ILE A 321 -26.36 -1.88 -2.08
CA ILE A 321 -26.61 -0.71 -2.94
C ILE A 321 -28.08 -0.29 -2.82
N GLN A 322 -29.02 -1.21 -3.04
CA GLN A 322 -30.46 -0.96 -2.91
C GLN A 322 -30.85 -0.45 -1.51
N GLY A 323 -30.18 -0.93 -0.46
CA GLY A 323 -30.43 -0.50 0.92
C GLY A 323 -29.90 0.89 1.25
N VAL A 324 -28.89 1.40 0.55
CA VAL A 324 -28.36 2.77 0.71
C VAL A 324 -29.21 3.79 -0.08
N VAL A 325 -29.77 3.40 -1.22
CA VAL A 325 -30.62 4.29 -2.05
C VAL A 325 -31.94 4.60 -1.38
N ARG A 326 -32.51 3.62 -0.67
CA ARG A 326 -33.76 3.76 0.13
C ARG A 326 -33.52 4.58 1.40
#